data_b93486477781ab4fe8e1ad685139fff0
#
_entry.id   b93486477781ab4fe8e1ad685139fff0
#
_cell.length_a   1.000
_cell.length_b   1.000
_cell.length_c   1.000
_cell.angle_alpha   90.00
_cell.angle_beta   90.00
_cell.angle_gamma   90.00
#
_symmetry.space_group_name_H-M   'P 1'
#
loop_
_entity.id
_entity.type
_entity.pdbx_description
1 polymer ?
#
loop_
_entity_poly.entity_id
_entity_poly.type
_entity_poly.pdbx_seq_one_letter_code
_entity_poly.pdbx_strand_id
1 'polypeptide(L)'
;MNFRSLSLIVLCHGIVAAAFAFVFLLEAFEIAFPLLSLEAQHPNFVATEYSKVACLFVAVAIGTFSAYEIFFFPSYLNKLSDEATRKKIKMIFVSYHIPWSLMITYIALLDGTTWNAWISVAVMYGFTLWGAIAKS
;
A
#
# COMPACT_ATOMS: atom_id res chain seq x y z
N MET A 1 -16.92 3.44 16.81
CA MET A 1 -15.60 3.12 16.23
C MET A 1 -14.82 4.43 16.07
N ASN A 2 -13.61 4.54 16.62
CA ASN A 2 -12.87 5.82 16.56
C ASN A 2 -12.02 5.85 15.27
N PHE A 3 -12.47 6.55 14.24
CA PHE A 3 -11.78 6.67 12.94
C PHE A 3 -10.37 7.29 13.02
N ARG A 4 -10.00 7.85 14.18
CA ARG A 4 -8.65 8.39 14.42
C ARG A 4 -7.74 7.41 15.16
N SER A 5 -8.18 6.17 15.37
CA SER A 5 -7.34 5.15 16.00
C SER A 5 -6.25 4.68 15.05
N LEU A 6 -4.99 4.79 15.48
CA LEU A 6 -3.86 4.31 14.68
C LEU A 6 -3.97 2.81 14.37
N SER A 7 -4.47 2.00 15.31
CA SER A 7 -4.67 0.57 15.09
C SER A 7 -5.68 0.26 13.98
N LEU A 8 -6.75 1.06 13.86
CA LEU A 8 -7.72 0.91 12.78
C LEU A 8 -7.11 1.29 11.44
N ILE A 9 -6.33 2.38 11.40
CA ILE A 9 -5.69 2.85 10.17
C ILE A 9 -4.71 1.81 9.65
N VAL A 10 -3.87 1.25 10.53
CA VAL A 10 -2.91 0.19 10.19
C VAL A 10 -3.65 -1.06 9.70
N LEU A 11 -4.74 -1.46 10.35
CA LEU A 11 -5.57 -2.58 9.89
C LEU A 11 -6.14 -2.35 8.48
N CYS A 12 -6.75 -1.18 8.25
CA CYS A 12 -7.30 -0.84 6.93
C CYS A 12 -6.21 -0.78 5.87
N HIS A 13 -5.05 -0.21 6.20
CA HIS A 13 -3.90 -0.21 5.29
C HIS A 13 -3.45 -1.63 4.96
N GLY A 14 -3.31 -2.51 5.95
CA GLY A 14 -2.94 -3.91 5.75
C GLY A 14 -3.91 -4.65 4.82
N ILE A 15 -5.23 -4.43 4.96
CA ILE A 15 -6.24 -5.03 4.07
C ILE A 15 -6.07 -4.54 2.63
N VAL A 16 -5.88 -3.24 2.44
CA VAL A 16 -5.67 -2.66 1.10
C VAL A 16 -4.33 -3.12 0.51
N ALA A 17 -3.26 -3.15 1.31
CA ALA A 17 -1.96 -3.65 0.88
C ALA A 17 -2.03 -5.14 0.49
N ALA A 18 -2.80 -5.97 1.21
CA ALA A 18 -3.04 -7.36 0.81
C ALA A 18 -3.73 -7.47 -0.56
N ALA A 19 -4.69 -6.59 -0.84
CA ALA A 19 -5.34 -6.55 -2.16
C ALA A 19 -4.35 -6.18 -3.28
N PHE A 20 -3.47 -5.20 -3.05
CA PHE A 20 -2.40 -4.87 -4.00
C PHE A 20 -1.39 -6.01 -4.17
N ALA A 21 -0.98 -6.67 -3.07
CA ALA A 21 -0.12 -7.85 -3.14
C ALA A 21 -0.74 -8.96 -4.01
N PHE A 22 -2.04 -9.17 -3.87
CA PHE A 22 -2.78 -10.13 -4.69
C PHE A 22 -2.78 -9.73 -6.18
N VAL A 23 -2.98 -8.45 -6.51
CA VAL A 23 -2.89 -7.96 -7.89
C VAL A 23 -1.49 -8.22 -8.47
N PHE A 24 -0.41 -7.88 -7.75
CA PHE A 24 0.95 -8.20 -8.21
C PHE A 24 1.21 -9.70 -8.35
N LEU A 25 0.59 -10.52 -7.52
CA LEU A 25 0.66 -11.98 -7.67
C LEU A 25 -0.02 -12.43 -8.97
N LEU A 26 -1.19 -11.92 -9.29
CA LEU A 26 -1.88 -12.21 -10.55
C LEU A 26 -1.05 -11.78 -11.76
N GLU A 27 -0.44 -10.59 -11.71
CA GLU A 27 0.47 -10.10 -12.75
C GLU A 27 1.66 -11.03 -12.98
N ALA A 28 2.26 -11.57 -11.91
CA ALA A 28 3.36 -12.54 -12.01
C ALA A 28 2.96 -13.81 -12.76
N PHE A 29 1.67 -14.17 -12.75
CA PHE A 29 1.10 -15.31 -13.48
C PHE A 29 0.37 -14.90 -14.77
N GLU A 30 0.56 -13.68 -15.26
CA GLU A 30 -0.10 -13.15 -16.49
C GLU A 30 -1.62 -13.14 -16.41
N ILE A 31 -2.18 -13.00 -15.22
CA ILE A 31 -3.62 -12.89 -14.99
C ILE A 31 -3.97 -11.42 -14.82
N ALA A 32 -4.53 -10.80 -15.86
CA ALA A 32 -4.89 -9.37 -15.82
C ALA A 32 -6.05 -9.10 -14.84
N PHE A 33 -5.86 -8.09 -14.00
CA PHE A 33 -6.95 -7.56 -13.16
C PHE A 33 -7.44 -6.24 -13.74
N PRO A 34 -8.72 -6.13 -14.12
CA PRO A 34 -9.21 -5.08 -15.05
C PRO A 34 -8.94 -3.62 -14.64
N LEU A 35 -8.78 -3.34 -13.35
CA LEU A 35 -8.65 -1.97 -12.85
C LEU A 35 -7.24 -1.62 -12.38
N LEU A 36 -6.49 -2.58 -11.85
CA LEU A 36 -5.24 -2.32 -11.13
C LEU A 36 -4.05 -3.06 -11.72
N SER A 37 -4.23 -3.85 -12.78
CA SER A 37 -3.11 -4.49 -13.47
C SER A 37 -2.16 -3.45 -14.06
N LEU A 38 -0.89 -3.82 -14.20
CA LEU A 38 0.10 -2.96 -14.84
C LEU A 38 -0.30 -2.60 -16.27
N GLU A 39 -0.87 -3.54 -17.01
CA GLU A 39 -1.40 -3.31 -18.35
C GLU A 39 -2.58 -2.33 -18.36
N ALA A 40 -3.49 -2.43 -17.38
CA ALA A 40 -4.61 -1.49 -17.25
C ALA A 40 -4.16 -0.07 -16.90
N GLN A 41 -3.07 0.06 -16.14
CA GLN A 41 -2.50 1.36 -15.76
C GLN A 41 -1.57 1.93 -16.84
N HIS A 42 -0.86 1.05 -17.55
CA HIS A 42 0.14 1.38 -18.56
C HIS A 42 -0.07 0.52 -19.81
N PRO A 43 -0.91 0.94 -20.75
CA PRO A 43 -1.23 0.14 -21.96
C PRO A 43 -0.01 -0.22 -22.82
N ASN A 44 1.09 0.52 -22.68
CA ASN A 44 2.35 0.22 -23.36
C ASN A 44 3.27 -0.73 -22.56
N PHE A 45 2.81 -1.19 -21.40
CA PHE A 45 3.58 -2.16 -20.60
C PHE A 45 3.63 -3.50 -21.32
N VAL A 46 4.85 -4.01 -21.49
CA VAL A 46 5.09 -5.36 -22.04
C VAL A 46 5.65 -6.23 -20.92
N ALA A 47 4.93 -7.28 -20.57
CA ALA A 47 5.39 -8.24 -19.58
C ALA A 47 6.64 -8.96 -20.06
N THR A 48 7.66 -9.00 -19.24
CA THR A 48 8.90 -9.74 -19.44
C THR A 48 9.11 -10.71 -18.29
N GLU A 49 9.98 -11.71 -18.44
CA GLU A 49 10.32 -12.60 -17.32
C GLU A 49 10.86 -11.82 -16.11
N TYR A 50 11.63 -10.75 -16.35
CA TYR A 50 12.12 -9.90 -15.26
C TYR A 50 10.99 -9.15 -14.55
N SER A 51 10.00 -8.63 -15.29
CA SER A 51 8.86 -7.94 -14.66
C SER A 51 7.98 -8.92 -13.87
N LYS A 52 7.79 -10.16 -14.33
CA LYS A 52 7.08 -11.20 -13.59
C LYS A 52 7.76 -11.53 -12.26
N VAL A 53 9.08 -11.72 -12.30
CA VAL A 53 9.88 -11.96 -11.08
C VAL A 53 9.79 -10.75 -10.14
N ALA A 54 9.86 -9.54 -10.67
CA ALA A 54 9.71 -8.32 -9.87
C ALA A 54 8.31 -8.23 -9.23
N CYS A 55 7.25 -8.53 -9.98
CA CYS A 55 5.88 -8.57 -9.46
C CYS A 55 5.73 -9.62 -8.35
N LEU A 56 6.30 -10.81 -8.53
CA LEU A 56 6.28 -11.86 -7.50
C LEU A 56 7.00 -11.40 -6.23
N PHE A 57 8.18 -10.79 -6.37
CA PHE A 57 8.94 -10.26 -5.24
C PHE A 57 8.16 -9.19 -4.49
N VAL A 58 7.56 -8.24 -5.21
CA VAL A 58 6.71 -7.18 -4.64
C VAL A 58 5.48 -7.76 -3.96
N ALA A 59 4.82 -8.76 -4.58
CA ALA A 59 3.67 -9.44 -3.99
C ALA A 59 4.01 -10.09 -2.64
N VAL A 60 5.14 -10.81 -2.57
CA VAL A 60 5.61 -11.46 -1.34
C VAL A 60 5.96 -10.43 -0.28
N ALA A 61 6.70 -9.38 -0.65
CA ALA A 61 7.13 -8.33 0.29
C ALA A 61 5.91 -7.58 0.88
N ILE A 62 5.02 -7.07 0.02
CA ILE A 62 3.81 -6.36 0.45
C ILE A 62 2.86 -7.30 1.21
N GLY A 63 2.67 -8.53 0.73
CA GLY A 63 1.80 -9.52 1.36
C GLY A 63 2.28 -9.91 2.76
N THR A 64 3.58 -10.09 2.95
CA THR A 64 4.16 -10.34 4.27
C THR A 64 3.94 -9.16 5.21
N PHE A 65 4.21 -7.94 4.74
CA PHE A 65 4.02 -6.74 5.54
C PHE A 65 2.55 -6.53 5.90
N SER A 66 1.64 -6.72 4.96
CA SER A 66 0.20 -6.63 5.19
C SER A 66 -0.31 -7.65 6.20
N ALA A 67 0.25 -8.87 6.21
CA ALA A 67 -0.08 -9.87 7.22
C ALA A 67 0.26 -9.41 8.64
N TYR A 68 1.42 -8.75 8.82
CA TYR A 68 1.75 -8.13 10.12
C TYR A 68 0.77 -7.02 10.50
N GLU A 69 0.37 -6.17 9.55
CA GLU A 69 -0.57 -5.07 9.78
C GLU A 69 -1.99 -5.57 10.08
N ILE A 70 -2.39 -6.72 9.57
CA ILE A 70 -3.71 -7.30 9.84
C ILE A 70 -3.73 -8.04 11.17
N PHE A 71 -2.75 -8.90 11.41
CA PHE A 71 -2.82 -9.88 12.51
C PHE A 71 -2.09 -9.44 13.79
N PHE A 72 -1.04 -8.66 13.69
CA PHE A 72 -0.17 -8.35 14.84
C PHE A 72 -0.25 -6.89 15.30
N PHE A 73 -0.05 -5.94 14.40
CA PHE A 73 0.06 -4.53 14.79
C PHE A 73 -1.19 -3.95 15.46
N PRO A 74 -2.44 -4.21 15.03
CA PRO A 74 -3.60 -3.63 15.68
C PRO A 74 -3.74 -4.09 17.12
N SER A 75 -3.50 -5.38 17.37
CA SER A 75 -3.52 -5.94 18.74
C SER A 75 -2.41 -5.38 19.61
N TYR A 76 -1.21 -5.23 19.06
CA TYR A 76 -0.07 -4.63 19.75
C TYR A 76 -0.35 -3.15 20.10
N LEU A 77 -0.79 -2.36 19.15
CA LEU A 77 -1.09 -0.94 19.31
C LEU A 77 -2.20 -0.70 20.34
N ASN A 78 -3.20 -1.58 20.41
CA ASN A 78 -4.29 -1.47 21.38
C ASN A 78 -3.82 -1.75 22.82
N LYS A 79 -2.79 -2.58 22.99
CA LYS A 79 -2.21 -2.91 24.31
C LYS A 79 -1.11 -1.93 24.74
N LEU A 80 -0.59 -1.15 23.81
CA LEU A 80 0.51 -0.22 24.07
C LEU A 80 0.00 1.00 24.84
N SER A 81 0.42 1.16 26.09
CA SER A 81 0.07 2.31 26.95
C SER A 81 1.01 3.49 26.81
N ASP A 82 2.24 3.27 26.31
CA ASP A 82 3.25 4.32 26.12
C ASP A 82 2.94 5.20 24.90
N GLU A 83 2.53 6.43 25.20
CA GLU A 83 2.20 7.44 24.18
C GLU A 83 3.41 7.83 23.30
N ALA A 84 4.62 7.88 23.88
CA ALA A 84 5.82 8.22 23.14
C ALA A 84 6.13 7.16 22.07
N THR A 85 5.99 5.89 22.39
CA THR A 85 6.16 4.78 21.44
C THR A 85 5.06 4.80 20.37
N ARG A 86 3.80 5.05 20.73
CA ARG A 86 2.71 5.21 19.76
C ARG A 86 2.99 6.33 18.77
N LYS A 87 3.48 7.47 19.26
CA LYS A 87 3.85 8.61 18.40
C LYS A 87 4.99 8.25 17.45
N LYS A 88 6.00 7.51 17.90
CA LYS A 88 7.08 7.02 17.03
C LYS A 88 6.55 6.09 15.94
N ILE A 89 5.69 5.15 16.27
CA ILE A 89 5.08 4.22 15.29
C ILE A 89 4.27 5.00 14.26
N LYS A 90 3.46 5.98 14.70
CA LYS A 90 2.73 6.88 13.80
C LYS A 90 3.67 7.62 12.86
N MET A 91 4.76 8.18 13.37
CA MET A 91 5.75 8.89 12.54
C MET A 91 6.38 7.96 11.52
N ILE A 92 6.75 6.73 11.91
CA ILE A 92 7.29 5.73 10.99
C ILE A 92 6.28 5.40 9.89
N PHE A 93 5.01 5.17 10.25
CA PHE A 93 3.95 4.89 9.30
C PHE A 93 3.79 6.00 8.26
N VAL A 94 3.69 7.26 8.70
CA VAL A 94 3.56 8.42 7.80
C VAL A 94 4.82 8.60 6.94
N SER A 95 6.01 8.52 7.55
CA SER A 95 7.28 8.70 6.85
C SER A 95 7.52 7.63 5.78
N TYR A 96 7.07 6.41 6.02
CA TYR A 96 7.11 5.33 5.05
C TYR A 96 6.22 5.61 3.82
N HIS A 97 5.03 6.17 4.03
CA HIS A 97 4.09 6.43 2.95
C HIS A 97 4.47 7.61 2.04
N ILE A 98 5.22 8.59 2.55
CA ILE A 98 5.59 9.76 1.76
C ILE A 98 6.40 9.39 0.50
N PRO A 99 7.54 8.67 0.58
CA PRO A 99 8.30 8.31 -0.61
C PRO A 99 7.52 7.40 -1.57
N TRP A 100 6.69 6.50 -1.04
CA TRP A 100 5.81 5.67 -1.88
C TRP A 100 4.78 6.50 -2.62
N SER A 101 4.14 7.46 -1.95
CA SER A 101 3.19 8.38 -2.58
C SER A 101 3.83 9.18 -3.72
N LEU A 102 5.05 9.69 -3.49
CA LEU A 102 5.81 10.43 -4.50
C LEU A 102 6.19 9.54 -5.68
N MET A 103 6.66 8.33 -5.42
CA MET A 103 7.04 7.37 -6.47
C MET A 103 5.83 6.98 -7.34
N ILE A 104 4.70 6.65 -6.72
CA ILE A 104 3.48 6.28 -7.45
C ILE A 104 2.94 7.48 -8.24
N THR A 105 3.05 8.71 -7.70
CA THR A 105 2.69 9.93 -8.42
C THR A 105 3.58 10.11 -9.65
N TYR A 106 4.90 9.92 -9.50
CA TYR A 106 5.82 9.97 -10.63
C TYR A 106 5.44 8.97 -11.73
N ILE A 107 5.13 7.72 -11.34
CA ILE A 107 4.69 6.68 -12.28
C ILE A 107 3.38 7.09 -12.97
N ALA A 108 2.42 7.65 -12.23
CA ALA A 108 1.14 8.11 -12.79
C ALA A 108 1.26 9.31 -13.75
N LEU A 109 2.37 10.05 -13.70
CA LEU A 109 2.68 11.16 -14.59
C LEU A 109 3.44 10.74 -15.85
N LEU A 110 3.85 9.47 -15.98
CA LEU A 110 4.51 8.99 -17.18
C LEU A 110 3.56 8.98 -18.37
N ASP A 111 4.10 9.26 -19.55
CA ASP A 111 3.34 9.27 -20.79
C ASP A 111 2.67 7.92 -21.05
N GLY A 112 1.44 7.97 -21.54
CA GLY A 112 0.63 6.78 -21.82
C GLY A 112 -0.03 6.13 -20.61
N THR A 113 0.11 6.69 -19.40
CA THR A 113 -0.56 6.19 -18.19
C THR A 113 -2.05 6.49 -18.23
N THR A 114 -2.86 5.53 -17.86
CA THR A 114 -4.31 5.68 -17.78
C THR A 114 -4.76 6.31 -16.45
N TRP A 115 -6.02 6.75 -16.39
CA TRP A 115 -6.60 7.29 -15.16
C TRP A 115 -6.59 6.28 -13.98
N ASN A 116 -6.53 4.97 -14.27
CA ASN A 116 -6.50 3.92 -13.25
C ASN A 116 -5.29 4.02 -12.33
N ALA A 117 -4.15 4.51 -12.83
CA ALA A 117 -2.95 4.73 -12.00
C ALA A 117 -3.21 5.74 -10.86
N TRP A 118 -4.11 6.70 -11.07
CA TRP A 118 -4.48 7.69 -10.07
C TRP A 118 -5.27 7.11 -8.88
N ILE A 119 -5.86 5.91 -9.04
CA ILE A 119 -6.46 5.17 -7.92
C ILE A 119 -5.38 4.84 -6.89
N SER A 120 -4.25 4.32 -7.33
CA SER A 120 -3.11 4.00 -6.45
C SER A 120 -2.55 5.26 -5.77
N VAL A 121 -2.45 6.37 -6.50
CA VAL A 121 -2.06 7.68 -5.95
C VAL A 121 -3.03 8.11 -4.85
N ALA A 122 -4.33 8.11 -5.12
CA ALA A 122 -5.36 8.52 -4.16
C ALA A 122 -5.34 7.65 -2.89
N VAL A 123 -5.17 6.35 -3.03
CA VAL A 123 -5.07 5.41 -1.91
C VAL A 123 -3.86 5.72 -1.04
N MET A 124 -2.68 5.91 -1.63
CA MET A 124 -1.45 6.18 -0.89
C MET A 124 -1.49 7.51 -0.15
N TYR A 125 -1.94 8.59 -0.80
CA TYR A 125 -2.12 9.88 -0.13
C TYR A 125 -3.21 9.83 0.93
N GLY A 126 -4.29 9.08 0.69
CA GLY A 126 -5.35 8.85 1.66
C GLY A 126 -4.80 8.25 2.95
N PHE A 127 -3.99 7.20 2.89
CA PHE A 127 -3.37 6.61 4.08
C PHE A 127 -2.33 7.52 4.73
N THR A 128 -1.55 8.25 3.94
CA THR A 128 -0.59 9.23 4.46
C THR A 128 -1.31 10.29 5.31
N LEU A 129 -2.36 10.90 4.76
CA LEU A 129 -3.15 11.92 5.45
C LEU A 129 -3.89 11.35 6.66
N TRP A 130 -4.52 10.17 6.50
CA TRP A 130 -5.23 9.53 7.59
C TRP A 130 -4.28 9.16 8.75
N GLY A 131 -3.10 8.63 8.43
CA GLY A 131 -2.05 8.41 9.41
C GLY A 131 -1.61 9.68 10.12
N ALA A 132 -1.45 10.78 9.38
CA ALA A 132 -1.04 12.06 9.95
C ALA A 132 -2.03 12.64 10.98
N ILE A 133 -3.34 12.45 10.76
CA ILE A 133 -4.40 12.91 11.69
C ILE A 133 -4.76 11.88 12.75
N ALA A 134 -4.16 10.70 12.74
CA ALA A 134 -4.40 9.66 13.73
C ALA A 134 -4.09 10.16 15.15
N LYS A 135 -4.90 9.75 16.11
CA LYS A 135 -4.54 9.91 17.52
C LYS A 135 -3.50 8.85 17.88
N SER A 136 -2.39 9.33 18.38
CA SER A 136 -1.33 8.49 18.97
C SER A 136 -1.78 7.93 20.30
#